data_bedc173e8e375c2c8ebde940646074c1
#
_entry.id   bedc173e8e375c2c8ebde940646074c1
#
_cell.length_a   1.000
_cell.length_b   1.000
_cell.length_c   1.000
_cell.angle_alpha   90.00
_cell.angle_beta   90.00
_cell.angle_gamma   90.00
#
_symmetry.space_group_name_H-M   'P 1'
#
loop_
_entity.id
_entity.type
_entity.pdbx_description
1 polymer ?
#
loop_
_entity_poly.entity_id
_entity_poly.type
_entity_poly.pdbx_seq_one_letter_code
_entity_poly.pdbx_strand_id
1 'polypeptide(L)'
;MIKIIEGDLFCSDARIIAHQVNCQGKMGSGVALQVKRKYPNVYTEYMKVCSTDMLGKIQIVPVDSKWNEYHSGSFLIPKYERFICNMFSQNNYGHDYNHVQYTNVEALEKCMKELWCVVHAKNGNFGDKIAMPYKIGCCRGGADWNTVYGLIEKIFNDCEVELWKPNK
;
A
#
# COMPACT_ATOMS: atom_id res chain seq x y z
N MET A 1 -3.12 17.00 0.16
CA MET A 1 -3.05 17.38 1.63
C MET A 1 -2.71 16.14 2.45
N ILE A 2 -1.71 16.22 3.36
CA ILE A 2 -1.32 15.09 4.22
C ILE A 2 -1.98 15.25 5.61
N LYS A 3 -2.60 14.17 6.11
CA LYS A 3 -3.18 14.08 7.44
C LYS A 3 -2.54 12.93 8.21
N ILE A 4 -2.14 13.16 9.48
CA ILE A 4 -1.68 12.09 10.38
C ILE A 4 -2.86 11.72 11.27
N ILE A 5 -3.24 10.44 11.26
CA ILE A 5 -4.41 9.91 11.96
C ILE A 5 -3.95 8.83 12.95
N GLU A 6 -4.41 8.88 14.20
CA GLU A 6 -4.19 7.80 15.17
C GLU A 6 -5.33 6.78 15.07
N GLY A 7 -4.97 5.51 14.94
CA GLY A 7 -5.95 4.42 14.82
C GLY A 7 -5.47 3.26 13.95
N ASP A 8 -6.43 2.41 13.59
CA ASP A 8 -6.22 1.29 12.66
C ASP A 8 -6.30 1.78 11.21
N LEU A 9 -5.23 1.60 10.45
CA LEU A 9 -5.14 1.91 9.01
C LEU A 9 -6.33 1.36 8.21
N PHE A 10 -6.84 0.20 8.57
CA PHE A 10 -7.94 -0.45 7.86
C PHE A 10 -9.32 0.16 8.15
N CYS A 11 -9.40 1.11 9.09
CA CYS A 11 -10.59 1.93 9.32
C CYS A 11 -10.66 3.16 8.38
N SER A 12 -9.62 3.44 7.60
CA SER A 12 -9.68 4.50 6.58
C SER A 12 -10.82 4.26 5.60
N ASP A 13 -11.45 5.33 5.13
CA ASP A 13 -12.43 5.31 4.04
C ASP A 13 -11.77 5.46 2.65
N ALA A 14 -10.44 5.58 2.59
CA ALA A 14 -9.69 5.61 1.36
C ALA A 14 -9.93 4.33 0.54
N ARG A 15 -10.11 4.48 -0.76
CA ARG A 15 -10.26 3.33 -1.66
C ARG A 15 -8.97 2.56 -1.86
N ILE A 16 -7.83 3.22 -1.72
CA ILE A 16 -6.51 2.59 -1.80
C ILE A 16 -5.83 2.66 -0.45
N ILE A 17 -5.43 1.49 0.04
CA ILE A 17 -4.48 1.35 1.15
C ILE A 17 -3.16 0.86 0.55
N ALA A 18 -2.11 1.67 0.66
CA ALA A 18 -0.79 1.34 0.15
C ALA A 18 0.15 0.96 1.30
N HIS A 19 0.91 -0.12 1.11
CA HIS A 19 1.91 -0.55 2.06
C HIS A 19 3.14 -1.13 1.36
N GLN A 20 4.26 -1.17 2.09
CA GLN A 20 5.51 -1.70 1.59
C GLN A 20 5.55 -3.22 1.68
N VAL A 21 6.08 -3.86 0.64
CA VAL A 21 6.37 -5.29 0.60
C VAL A 21 7.80 -5.55 0.10
N ASN A 22 8.33 -6.74 0.42
CA ASN A 22 9.61 -7.22 -0.11
C ASN A 22 9.43 -8.11 -1.35
N CYS A 23 10.55 -8.42 -2.00
CA CYS A 23 10.59 -9.28 -3.18
C CYS A 23 10.83 -10.77 -2.85
N GLN A 24 10.73 -11.17 -1.58
CA GLN A 24 11.09 -12.52 -1.08
C GLN A 24 9.88 -13.35 -0.65
N GLY A 25 8.66 -12.92 -0.95
CA GLY A 25 7.45 -13.68 -0.59
C GLY A 25 7.10 -13.66 0.90
N LYS A 26 7.59 -12.69 1.69
CA LYS A 26 7.39 -12.66 3.13
C LYS A 26 6.50 -11.48 3.56
N MET A 27 5.33 -11.82 4.09
CA MET A 27 4.43 -10.92 4.82
C MET A 27 4.29 -11.40 6.26
N GLY A 28 5.41 -11.43 7.00
CA GLY A 28 5.50 -12.03 8.34
C GLY A 28 5.44 -11.02 9.49
N SER A 29 5.35 -9.73 9.21
CA SER A 29 5.43 -8.69 10.26
C SER A 29 4.80 -7.38 9.84
N GLY A 30 4.55 -6.50 10.82
CA GLY A 30 4.04 -5.15 10.61
C GLY A 30 2.71 -5.11 9.86
N VAL A 31 2.56 -4.10 9.02
CA VAL A 31 1.34 -3.91 8.22
C VAL A 31 1.14 -5.03 7.21
N ALA A 32 2.22 -5.56 6.61
CA ALA A 32 2.11 -6.67 5.66
C ALA A 32 1.48 -7.92 6.28
N LEU A 33 1.83 -8.26 7.54
CA LEU A 33 1.17 -9.36 8.27
C LEU A 33 -0.31 -9.08 8.51
N GLN A 34 -0.68 -7.84 8.84
CA GLN A 34 -2.08 -7.46 9.05
C GLN A 34 -2.86 -7.57 7.74
N VAL A 35 -2.29 -7.10 6.61
CA VAL A 35 -2.87 -7.27 5.26
C VAL A 35 -3.10 -8.75 4.96
N LYS A 36 -2.07 -9.60 5.16
CA LYS A 36 -2.17 -11.05 4.93
C LYS A 36 -3.29 -11.69 5.76
N ARG A 37 -3.47 -11.28 7.02
CA ARG A 37 -4.51 -11.83 7.90
C ARG A 37 -5.90 -11.34 7.54
N LYS A 38 -6.03 -10.06 7.20
CA LYS A 38 -7.33 -9.44 6.89
C LYS A 38 -7.79 -9.74 5.46
N TYR A 39 -6.85 -9.82 4.52
CA TYR A 39 -7.10 -10.01 3.10
C TYR A 39 -6.20 -11.14 2.54
N PRO A 40 -6.51 -12.42 2.83
CA PRO A 40 -5.66 -13.55 2.41
C PRO A 40 -5.45 -13.61 0.88
N ASN A 41 -6.42 -13.14 0.08
CA ASN A 41 -6.31 -13.06 -1.36
C ASN A 41 -5.16 -12.15 -1.81
N VAL A 42 -4.88 -11.06 -1.07
CA VAL A 42 -3.76 -10.16 -1.37
C VAL A 42 -2.43 -10.90 -1.29
N TYR A 43 -2.26 -11.73 -0.26
CA TYR A 43 -1.06 -12.55 -0.13
C TYR A 43 -0.94 -13.58 -1.25
N THR A 44 -2.05 -14.21 -1.64
CA THR A 44 -2.07 -15.16 -2.77
C THR A 44 -1.65 -14.48 -4.08
N GLU A 45 -2.20 -13.30 -4.37
CA GLU A 45 -1.84 -12.55 -5.58
C GLU A 45 -0.39 -12.02 -5.52
N TYR A 46 0.06 -11.56 -4.35
CA TYR A 46 1.45 -11.14 -4.14
C TYR A 46 2.43 -12.28 -4.44
N MET A 47 2.15 -13.50 -3.98
CA MET A 47 3.01 -14.67 -4.22
C MET A 47 3.15 -15.04 -5.70
N LYS A 48 2.15 -14.74 -6.53
CA LYS A 48 2.18 -15.03 -7.98
C LYS A 48 3.19 -14.16 -8.74
N VAL A 49 3.44 -12.95 -8.26
CA VAL A 49 4.30 -11.97 -8.96
C VAL A 49 5.60 -11.68 -8.23
N CYS A 50 5.71 -12.12 -6.96
CA CYS A 50 6.84 -11.79 -6.10
C CYS A 50 8.17 -12.28 -6.68
N SER A 51 9.01 -11.35 -7.06
CA SER A 51 10.35 -11.58 -7.60
C SER A 51 11.19 -10.30 -7.48
N THR A 52 12.50 -10.42 -7.69
CA THR A 52 13.41 -9.26 -7.70
C THR A 52 13.10 -8.27 -8.83
N ASP A 53 12.47 -8.73 -9.92
CA ASP A 53 12.07 -7.88 -11.05
C ASP A 53 10.90 -6.94 -10.70
N MET A 54 10.23 -7.19 -9.57
CA MET A 54 9.18 -6.33 -9.06
C MET A 54 9.72 -5.12 -8.27
N LEU A 55 11.00 -5.08 -7.94
CA LEU A 55 11.56 -3.96 -7.18
C LEU A 55 11.32 -2.61 -7.88
N GLY A 56 10.66 -1.70 -7.21
CA GLY A 56 10.26 -0.39 -7.74
C GLY A 56 8.92 -0.38 -8.48
N LYS A 57 8.19 -1.49 -8.50
CA LYS A 57 6.85 -1.61 -9.11
C LYS A 57 5.77 -1.79 -8.06
N ILE A 58 4.53 -1.61 -8.46
CA ILE A 58 3.37 -1.84 -7.59
C ILE A 58 2.51 -3.00 -8.11
N GLN A 59 1.71 -3.54 -7.19
CA GLN A 59 0.61 -4.45 -7.52
C GLN A 59 -0.64 -3.95 -6.81
N ILE A 60 -1.74 -3.78 -7.53
CA ILE A 60 -3.03 -3.38 -6.97
C ILE A 60 -3.97 -4.56 -6.96
N VAL A 61 -4.46 -4.92 -5.78
CA VAL A 61 -5.35 -6.07 -5.57
C VAL A 61 -6.69 -5.60 -5.01
N PRO A 62 -7.81 -5.87 -5.68
CA PRO A 62 -9.14 -5.58 -5.14
C PRO A 62 -9.46 -6.51 -3.97
N VAL A 63 -10.07 -5.98 -2.90
CA VAL A 63 -10.33 -6.74 -1.68
C VAL A 63 -11.78 -6.76 -1.19
N ASP A 64 -12.49 -5.66 -1.24
CA ASP A 64 -13.86 -5.59 -0.77
C ASP A 64 -14.81 -5.56 -1.98
N SER A 65 -15.31 -6.74 -2.37
CA SER A 65 -16.44 -6.84 -3.29
C SER A 65 -17.70 -7.04 -2.46
N LYS A 66 -18.52 -5.99 -2.31
CA LYS A 66 -19.90 -6.21 -1.85
C LYS A 66 -20.68 -6.75 -3.04
N TRP A 67 -21.00 -8.04 -3.01
CA TRP A 67 -22.04 -8.59 -3.85
C TRP A 67 -23.35 -7.98 -3.38
N ASN A 68 -23.83 -6.95 -4.06
CA ASN A 68 -25.19 -6.52 -3.87
C ASN A 68 -26.09 -7.64 -4.41
N GLU A 69 -26.64 -8.44 -3.50
CA GLU A 69 -27.80 -9.30 -3.77
C GLU A 69 -29.02 -8.42 -4.07
N TYR A 70 -29.00 -7.71 -5.19
CA TYR A 70 -30.22 -7.15 -5.76
C TYR A 70 -30.66 -8.08 -6.89
N HIS A 71 -31.65 -8.89 -6.58
CA HIS A 71 -32.44 -9.65 -7.53
C HIS A 71 -33.14 -8.72 -8.53
N SER A 72 -32.49 -8.42 -9.60
CA SER A 72 -33.15 -8.07 -10.87
C SER A 72 -32.14 -8.17 -12.00
N GLY A 73 -32.26 -9.20 -12.79
CA GLY A 73 -31.94 -9.44 -14.19
C GLY A 73 -30.86 -8.65 -14.95
N SER A 74 -30.01 -7.89 -14.29
CA SER A 74 -28.93 -7.09 -14.90
C SER A 74 -27.58 -7.68 -14.51
N PHE A 75 -26.66 -7.75 -15.46
CA PHE A 75 -25.28 -8.14 -15.24
C PHE A 75 -24.69 -7.36 -14.04
N LEU A 76 -24.45 -8.06 -12.93
CA LEU A 76 -23.84 -7.48 -11.74
C LEU A 76 -22.35 -7.32 -12.00
N ILE A 77 -21.90 -6.10 -12.22
CA ILE A 77 -20.48 -5.75 -12.18
C ILE A 77 -20.10 -5.67 -10.70
N PRO A 78 -19.17 -6.51 -10.21
CA PRO A 78 -18.72 -6.42 -8.83
C PRO A 78 -18.13 -5.01 -8.58
N LYS A 79 -18.73 -4.26 -7.68
CA LYS A 79 -18.21 -2.95 -7.28
C LYS A 79 -17.16 -3.16 -6.19
N TYR A 80 -15.90 -3.18 -6.57
CA TYR A 80 -14.81 -3.14 -5.61
C TYR A 80 -14.80 -1.79 -4.90
N GLU A 81 -14.92 -1.80 -3.59
CA GLU A 81 -14.90 -0.57 -2.78
C GLU A 81 -13.50 -0.23 -2.30
N ARG A 82 -12.60 -1.21 -2.20
CA ARG A 82 -11.24 -1.05 -1.69
C ARG A 82 -10.21 -1.85 -2.47
N PHE A 83 -9.00 -1.30 -2.49
CA PHE A 83 -7.82 -1.91 -3.13
C PHE A 83 -6.65 -1.86 -2.17
N ILE A 84 -5.84 -2.91 -2.15
CA ILE A 84 -4.54 -2.92 -1.49
C ILE A 84 -3.46 -2.74 -2.54
N CYS A 85 -2.61 -1.74 -2.35
CA CYS A 85 -1.44 -1.51 -3.18
C CYS A 85 -0.18 -2.05 -2.48
N ASN A 86 0.36 -3.13 -3.00
CA ASN A 86 1.65 -3.67 -2.60
C ASN A 86 2.75 -2.89 -3.32
N MET A 87 3.56 -2.12 -2.59
CA MET A 87 4.70 -1.38 -3.12
C MET A 87 5.98 -2.19 -2.88
N PHE A 88 6.58 -2.74 -3.94
CA PHE A 88 7.80 -3.55 -3.88
C PHE A 88 9.02 -2.64 -3.74
N SER A 89 9.27 -2.17 -2.54
CA SER A 89 10.37 -1.27 -2.24
C SER A 89 11.43 -1.83 -1.30
N GLN A 90 11.39 -3.15 -1.06
CA GLN A 90 12.44 -3.92 -0.40
C GLN A 90 12.80 -5.13 -1.24
N ASN A 91 14.08 -5.35 -1.51
CA ASN A 91 14.51 -6.63 -2.09
C ASN A 91 14.47 -7.73 -1.02
N ASN A 92 15.12 -7.49 0.11
CA ASN A 92 15.18 -8.39 1.27
C ASN A 92 14.35 -7.86 2.43
N TYR A 93 14.31 -8.62 3.51
CA TYR A 93 13.63 -8.25 4.76
C TYR A 93 14.51 -8.61 5.96
N GLY A 94 14.28 -7.96 7.10
CA GLY A 94 15.01 -8.20 8.32
C GLY A 94 14.54 -7.32 9.47
N HIS A 95 15.38 -7.18 10.46
CA HIS A 95 15.16 -6.36 11.64
C HIS A 95 16.12 -5.17 11.68
N ASP A 96 15.65 -4.08 12.24
CA ASP A 96 16.38 -2.82 12.44
C ASP A 96 17.62 -2.94 13.35
N TYR A 97 17.63 -3.89 14.31
CA TYR A 97 18.82 -4.12 15.16
C TYR A 97 20.05 -4.65 14.40
N ASN A 98 19.89 -5.03 13.15
CA ASN A 98 21.02 -5.35 12.29
C ASN A 98 21.69 -4.10 11.68
N HIS A 99 21.15 -2.89 11.93
CA HIS A 99 21.58 -1.63 11.33
C HIS A 99 21.63 -1.65 9.80
N VAL A 100 20.82 -2.51 9.18
CA VAL A 100 20.69 -2.65 7.72
C VAL A 100 19.45 -1.91 7.25
N GLN A 101 19.61 -1.03 6.29
CA GLN A 101 18.48 -0.43 5.61
C GLN A 101 17.96 -1.40 4.55
N TYR A 102 16.78 -1.97 4.76
CA TYR A 102 16.11 -2.86 3.81
C TYR A 102 15.28 -2.10 2.79
N THR A 103 14.74 -0.94 3.16
CA THR A 103 14.01 -0.08 2.24
C THR A 103 14.95 0.52 1.21
N ASN A 104 14.67 0.23 -0.06
CA ASN A 104 15.28 0.93 -1.18
C ASN A 104 14.44 2.18 -1.46
N VAL A 105 14.98 3.35 -1.10
CA VAL A 105 14.27 4.63 -1.19
C VAL A 105 13.94 4.99 -2.63
N GLU A 106 14.85 4.70 -3.58
CA GLU A 106 14.60 4.93 -5.01
C GLU A 106 13.47 4.04 -5.54
N ALA A 107 13.44 2.77 -5.12
CA ALA A 107 12.34 1.86 -5.45
C ALA A 107 11.02 2.32 -4.84
N LEU A 108 11.04 2.84 -3.60
CA LEU A 108 9.86 3.39 -2.95
C LEU A 108 9.34 4.63 -3.69
N GLU A 109 10.24 5.51 -4.13
CA GLU A 109 9.88 6.68 -4.96
C GLU A 109 9.22 6.25 -6.28
N LYS A 110 9.79 5.24 -6.96
CA LYS A 110 9.21 4.68 -8.20
C LYS A 110 7.81 4.12 -7.96
N CYS A 111 7.62 3.34 -6.88
CA CYS A 111 6.31 2.82 -6.50
C CYS A 111 5.29 3.94 -6.24
N MET A 112 5.67 4.99 -5.52
CA MET A 112 4.79 6.13 -5.25
C MET A 112 4.40 6.87 -6.53
N LYS A 113 5.34 7.09 -7.46
CA LYS A 113 5.04 7.70 -8.76
C LYS A 113 4.09 6.85 -9.60
N GLU A 114 4.28 5.54 -9.62
CA GLU A 114 3.38 4.62 -10.31
C GLU A 114 1.99 4.64 -9.68
N LEU A 115 1.89 4.63 -8.34
CA LEU A 115 0.62 4.76 -7.63
C LEU A 115 -0.07 6.09 -7.95
N TRP A 116 0.66 7.20 -8.00
CA TRP A 116 0.12 8.49 -8.40
C TRP A 116 -0.48 8.44 -9.82
N CYS A 117 0.23 7.82 -10.77
CA CYS A 117 -0.29 7.62 -12.14
C CYS A 117 -1.59 6.80 -12.16
N VAL A 118 -1.68 5.75 -11.34
CA VAL A 118 -2.87 4.90 -11.23
C VAL A 118 -4.06 5.69 -10.68
N VAL A 119 -3.85 6.46 -9.62
CA VAL A 119 -4.91 7.27 -8.98
C VAL A 119 -5.46 8.31 -9.98
N HIS A 120 -4.61 8.90 -10.82
CA HIS A 120 -4.99 9.91 -11.82
C HIS A 120 -5.40 9.32 -13.18
N ALA A 121 -5.41 8.01 -13.34
CA ALA A 121 -5.84 7.39 -14.58
C ALA A 121 -7.31 7.70 -14.86
N LYS A 122 -7.64 8.20 -16.05
CA LYS A 122 -8.99 8.64 -16.45
C LYS A 122 -10.07 7.58 -16.28
N ASN A 123 -9.70 6.29 -16.36
CA ASN A 123 -10.60 5.14 -16.21
C ASN A 123 -10.50 4.50 -14.82
N GLY A 124 -9.63 5.01 -13.94
CA GLY A 124 -9.44 4.53 -12.59
C GLY A 124 -10.44 5.18 -11.64
N ASN A 125 -11.36 4.42 -11.11
CA ASN A 125 -12.29 4.90 -10.09
C ASN A 125 -11.69 4.68 -8.69
N PHE A 126 -10.43 5.13 -8.49
CA PHE A 126 -9.70 4.93 -7.24
C PHE A 126 -9.92 6.07 -6.22
N GLY A 127 -10.43 7.22 -6.68
CA GLY A 127 -10.49 8.44 -5.88
C GLY A 127 -9.10 9.07 -5.71
N ASP A 128 -9.05 10.23 -5.10
CA ASP A 128 -7.86 11.04 -4.84
C ASP A 128 -7.31 10.89 -3.41
N LYS A 129 -7.92 9.99 -2.60
CA LYS A 129 -7.51 9.70 -1.22
C LYS A 129 -6.74 8.39 -1.15
N ILE A 130 -5.56 8.43 -0.52
CA ILE A 130 -4.66 7.30 -0.31
C ILE A 130 -4.39 7.16 1.18
N ALA A 131 -4.54 5.95 1.74
CA ALA A 131 -4.13 5.66 3.11
C ALA A 131 -2.82 4.85 3.13
N MET A 132 -1.91 5.24 4.01
CA MET A 132 -0.60 4.60 4.19
C MET A 132 -0.27 4.46 5.68
N PRO A 133 0.58 3.49 6.06
CA PRO A 133 1.14 3.46 7.41
C PRO A 133 2.01 4.70 7.67
N TYR A 134 1.84 5.32 8.83
CA TYR A 134 2.79 6.32 9.31
C TYR A 134 4.19 5.73 9.40
N LYS A 135 5.20 6.47 8.95
CA LYS A 135 6.60 6.01 8.85
C LYS A 135 6.77 4.76 7.97
N ILE A 136 6.00 4.69 6.87
CA ILE A 136 6.17 3.64 5.86
C ILE A 136 7.64 3.52 5.45
N GLY A 137 8.16 2.29 5.44
CA GLY A 137 9.55 2.00 5.08
C GLY A 137 10.61 2.36 6.14
N CYS A 138 10.24 3.02 7.24
CA CYS A 138 11.21 3.56 8.20
C CYS A 138 11.41 2.68 9.43
N CYS A 139 10.36 1.97 9.90
CA CYS A 139 10.49 1.16 11.12
C CYS A 139 11.43 -0.04 10.89
N ARG A 140 10.93 -1.11 10.30
CA ARG A 140 11.74 -2.31 9.98
C ARG A 140 12.61 -2.13 8.73
N GLY A 141 12.20 -1.26 7.82
CA GLY A 141 12.94 -0.98 6.59
C GLY A 141 14.14 -0.06 6.79
N GLY A 142 14.20 0.69 7.89
CA GLY A 142 15.34 1.51 8.27
C GLY A 142 15.57 2.79 7.45
N ALA A 143 14.60 3.19 6.59
CA ALA A 143 14.74 4.44 5.85
C ALA A 143 14.57 5.67 6.75
N ASP A 144 15.19 6.79 6.36
CA ASP A 144 15.01 8.07 7.04
C ASP A 144 13.59 8.62 6.80
N TRP A 145 12.91 8.97 7.88
CA TRP A 145 11.52 9.45 7.77
C TRP A 145 11.39 10.80 7.08
N ASN A 146 12.33 11.73 7.29
CA ASN A 146 12.25 13.02 6.64
C ASN A 146 12.37 12.89 5.13
N THR A 147 13.24 12.00 4.67
CA THR A 147 13.37 11.66 3.24
C THR A 147 12.08 11.07 2.69
N VAL A 148 11.51 10.06 3.35
CA VAL A 148 10.27 9.41 2.89
C VAL A 148 9.09 10.38 2.93
N TYR A 149 8.97 11.19 3.99
CA TYR A 149 7.91 12.18 4.10
C TYR A 149 7.99 13.23 2.99
N GLY A 150 9.20 13.71 2.68
CA GLY A 150 9.41 14.65 1.56
C GLY A 150 9.03 14.06 0.20
N LEU A 151 9.23 12.76 -0.02
CA LEU A 151 8.74 12.07 -1.22
C LEU A 151 7.21 12.04 -1.28
N ILE A 152 6.55 11.74 -0.16
CA ILE A 152 5.08 11.73 -0.09
C ILE A 152 4.53 13.13 -0.40
N GLU A 153 5.08 14.18 0.23
CA GLU A 153 4.66 15.57 -0.03
C GLU A 153 4.84 15.97 -1.49
N LYS A 154 5.98 15.61 -2.08
CA LYS A 154 6.31 15.99 -3.46
C LYS A 154 5.43 15.26 -4.48
N ILE A 155 5.23 13.95 -4.30
CA ILE A 155 4.58 13.10 -5.31
C ILE A 155 3.05 13.24 -5.23
N PHE A 156 2.49 13.31 -4.02
CA PHE A 156 1.04 13.35 -3.79
C PHE A 156 0.55 14.75 -3.39
N ASN A 157 1.15 15.80 -3.95
CA ASN A 157 0.84 17.19 -3.60
C ASN A 157 -0.61 17.60 -3.91
N ASP A 158 -1.24 16.92 -4.85
CA ASP A 158 -2.61 17.09 -5.34
C ASP A 158 -3.59 16.03 -4.83
N CYS A 159 -3.12 15.07 -4.02
CA CYS A 159 -3.92 14.03 -3.39
C CYS A 159 -4.20 14.32 -1.91
N GLU A 160 -5.23 13.68 -1.37
CA GLU A 160 -5.40 13.53 0.07
C GLU A 160 -4.65 12.27 0.53
N VAL A 161 -3.66 12.42 1.41
CA VAL A 161 -2.89 11.30 1.97
C VAL A 161 -3.15 11.20 3.46
N GLU A 162 -3.62 10.04 3.89
CA GLU A 162 -3.77 9.68 5.31
C GLU A 162 -2.60 8.82 5.76
N LEU A 163 -1.84 9.29 6.73
CA LEU A 163 -0.76 8.55 7.37
C LEU A 163 -1.23 8.03 8.73
N TRP A 164 -1.54 6.75 8.78
CA TRP A 164 -2.13 6.10 9.94
C TRP A 164 -1.07 5.59 10.91
N LYS A 165 -1.15 6.08 12.14
CA LYS A 165 -0.29 5.71 13.26
C LYS A 165 -1.07 4.85 14.24
N PRO A 166 -0.60 3.62 14.58
CA PRO A 166 -1.30 2.77 15.53
C PRO A 166 -1.41 3.49 16.89
N ASN A 167 -2.53 3.27 17.57
CA ASN A 167 -2.70 3.71 18.94
C ASN A 167 -1.59 3.12 19.82
N LYS A 168 -1.10 3.89 20.79
CA LYS A 168 -0.13 3.44 21.77
C LYS A 168 -0.70 2.36 22.67
#